data_022155ad7db7491d5923cf70061f0de4
#
_entry.id   022155ad7db7491d5923cf70061f0de4
#
_cell.length_a   1.000
_cell.length_b   1.000
_cell.length_c   1.000
_cell.angle_alpha   90.00
_cell.angle_beta   90.00
_cell.angle_gamma   90.00
#
_symmetry.space_group_name_H-M   'P 1'
#
loop_
_entity.id
_entity.type
_entity.pdbx_description
1 polymer ?
#
loop_
_entity_poly.entity_id
_entity_poly.type
_entity_poly.pdbx_seq_one_letter_code
_entity_poly.pdbx_strand_id
1 'polypeptide(L)'
;ALGSRDVDTFQLSAATTDALGELARSCHTTVSTVLQAGWAQVLMMLTGHRDVAFGNTVSGRPTDMAGGESIVGLLINTVPVRANMSATTTVADLLHQVQDAHNDTLEHEHLALTEIHRLVGHAQLFDTIFVYENYPIDTAALLSPHGLTVSAFTATEYNHYPLSVAAIPGECLGLRVEFDTDVFDSVTVESLVARLGRVLEVMAADPGR
;
A
#
# COMPACT_ATOMS: atom_id res chain seq x y z
N ALA A 1 13.80 7.41 -20.07
CA ALA A 1 14.64 7.51 -18.88
C ALA A 1 13.69 7.70 -17.69
N LEU A 2 13.93 7.03 -16.58
CA LEU A 2 13.24 7.34 -15.32
C LEU A 2 13.70 8.75 -14.92
N GLY A 3 12.73 9.61 -14.52
CA GLY A 3 13.01 10.95 -14.01
C GLY A 3 13.82 10.91 -12.70
N SER A 4 14.22 12.06 -12.19
CA SER A 4 14.83 12.16 -10.87
C SER A 4 13.80 11.75 -9.81
N ARG A 5 14.27 11.00 -8.79
CA ARG A 5 13.41 10.49 -7.71
C ARG A 5 13.84 11.07 -6.39
N ASP A 6 12.85 11.35 -5.54
CA ASP A 6 13.07 11.71 -4.14
C ASP A 6 12.15 10.89 -3.25
N VAL A 7 12.44 10.86 -1.96
CA VAL A 7 11.75 10.04 -0.97
C VAL A 7 11.44 10.89 0.26
N ASP A 8 10.18 10.87 0.68
CA ASP A 8 9.76 11.37 1.98
C ASP A 8 9.33 10.23 2.89
N THR A 9 9.58 10.36 4.19
CA THR A 9 9.27 9.33 5.19
C THR A 9 8.54 9.93 6.37
N PHE A 10 7.53 9.21 6.84
CA PHE A 10 6.72 9.61 7.97
C PHE A 10 6.44 8.40 8.87
N GLN A 11 6.35 8.60 10.18
CA GLN A 11 5.94 7.57 11.12
C GLN A 11 4.67 7.98 11.85
N LEU A 12 3.70 7.06 11.89
CA LEU A 12 2.56 7.18 12.77
C LEU A 12 2.98 6.90 14.22
N SER A 13 2.28 7.50 15.17
CA SER A 13 2.49 7.17 16.58
C SER A 13 2.13 5.71 16.87
N ALA A 14 2.72 5.11 17.89
CA ALA A 14 2.34 3.77 18.36
C ALA A 14 0.83 3.70 18.67
N ALA A 15 0.28 4.73 19.31
CA ALA A 15 -1.14 4.80 19.62
C ALA A 15 -2.03 4.80 18.36
N THR A 16 -1.64 5.53 17.31
CA THR A 16 -2.36 5.50 16.03
C THR A 16 -2.20 4.13 15.34
N THR A 17 -1.00 3.55 15.38
CA THR A 17 -0.72 2.22 14.83
C THR A 17 -1.60 1.15 15.49
N ASP A 18 -1.70 1.16 16.81
CA ASP A 18 -2.57 0.26 17.57
C ASP A 18 -4.05 0.47 17.22
N ALA A 19 -4.49 1.72 17.14
CA ALA A 19 -5.87 2.06 16.80
C ALA A 19 -6.26 1.59 15.39
N LEU A 20 -5.35 1.66 14.40
CA LEU A 20 -5.57 1.09 13.06
C LEU A 20 -5.67 -0.44 13.12
N GLY A 21 -4.89 -1.09 13.97
CA GLY A 21 -4.99 -2.53 14.23
C GLY A 21 -6.34 -2.92 14.84
N GLU A 22 -6.87 -2.14 15.79
CA GLU A 22 -8.20 -2.34 16.37
C GLU A 22 -9.31 -2.11 15.33
N LEU A 23 -9.19 -1.06 14.51
CA LEU A 23 -10.11 -0.80 13.40
C LEU A 23 -10.17 -1.99 12.45
N ALA A 24 -9.02 -2.51 12.02
CA ALA A 24 -8.94 -3.67 11.14
C ALA A 24 -9.65 -4.88 11.76
N ARG A 25 -9.41 -5.18 13.04
CA ARG A 25 -10.06 -6.28 13.75
C ARG A 25 -11.56 -6.08 13.87
N SER A 26 -12.02 -4.89 14.23
CA SER A 26 -13.45 -4.58 14.41
C SER A 26 -14.25 -4.68 13.11
N CYS A 27 -13.62 -4.39 11.97
CA CYS A 27 -14.21 -4.50 10.64
C CYS A 27 -13.90 -5.84 9.94
N HIS A 28 -13.31 -6.81 10.65
CA HIS A 28 -12.93 -8.11 10.07
C HIS A 28 -12.07 -8.00 8.79
N THR A 29 -11.13 -7.07 8.79
CA THR A 29 -10.24 -6.78 7.66
C THR A 29 -8.77 -6.76 8.11
N THR A 30 -7.86 -6.40 7.21
CA THR A 30 -6.42 -6.30 7.49
C THR A 30 -5.98 -4.86 7.66
N VAL A 31 -4.86 -4.62 8.34
CA VAL A 31 -4.23 -3.30 8.41
C VAL A 31 -3.88 -2.80 7.00
N SER A 32 -3.42 -3.69 6.12
CA SER A 32 -3.17 -3.35 4.71
C SER A 32 -4.41 -2.77 4.02
N THR A 33 -5.59 -3.39 4.23
CA THR A 33 -6.87 -2.89 3.69
C THR A 33 -7.25 -1.53 4.25
N VAL A 34 -7.03 -1.31 5.56
CA VAL A 34 -7.28 0.00 6.20
C VAL A 34 -6.40 1.09 5.56
N LEU A 35 -5.12 0.80 5.34
CA LEU A 35 -4.19 1.74 4.73
C LEU A 35 -4.53 2.01 3.25
N GLN A 36 -4.93 0.99 2.50
CA GLN A 36 -5.41 1.12 1.12
C GLN A 36 -6.66 1.99 1.04
N ALA A 37 -7.61 1.81 1.96
CA ALA A 37 -8.80 2.66 2.05
C ALA A 37 -8.46 4.11 2.40
N GLY A 38 -7.51 4.33 3.31
CA GLY A 38 -6.97 5.66 3.61
C GLY A 38 -6.31 6.30 2.39
N TRP A 39 -5.51 5.56 1.64
CA TRP A 39 -4.91 6.02 0.40
C TRP A 39 -5.96 6.36 -0.65
N ALA A 40 -6.98 5.52 -0.83
CA ALA A 40 -8.10 5.81 -1.72
C ALA A 40 -8.79 7.13 -1.37
N GLN A 41 -9.05 7.41 -0.09
CA GLN A 41 -9.64 8.69 0.35
C GLN A 41 -8.75 9.88 0.01
N VAL A 42 -7.43 9.76 0.19
CA VAL A 42 -6.48 10.81 -0.20
C VAL A 42 -6.56 11.06 -1.71
N LEU A 43 -6.56 10.01 -2.54
CA LEU A 43 -6.70 10.14 -4.00
C LEU A 43 -8.03 10.79 -4.38
N MET A 44 -9.13 10.44 -3.74
CA MET A 44 -10.43 11.07 -3.97
C MET A 44 -10.42 12.57 -3.65
N MET A 45 -9.75 12.96 -2.55
CA MET A 45 -9.60 14.37 -2.17
C MET A 45 -8.71 15.15 -3.16
N LEU A 46 -7.66 14.53 -3.68
CA LEU A 46 -6.73 15.16 -4.63
C LEU A 46 -7.35 15.34 -6.01
N THR A 47 -8.08 14.34 -6.48
CA THR A 47 -8.64 14.31 -7.83
C THR A 47 -10.03 14.95 -7.92
N GLY A 48 -10.73 15.07 -6.79
CA GLY A 48 -12.13 15.47 -6.75
C GLY A 48 -13.09 14.38 -7.25
N HIS A 49 -12.59 13.19 -7.57
CA HIS A 49 -13.39 12.05 -8.00
C HIS A 49 -13.76 11.18 -6.80
N ARG A 50 -14.93 10.55 -6.85
CA ARG A 50 -15.40 9.60 -5.84
C ARG A 50 -15.14 8.14 -6.21
N ASP A 51 -14.53 7.91 -7.35
CA ASP A 51 -14.17 6.62 -7.91
C ASP A 51 -12.72 6.72 -8.36
N VAL A 52 -11.86 5.99 -7.68
CA VAL A 52 -10.41 6.03 -7.89
C VAL A 52 -9.85 4.62 -8.02
N ALA A 53 -8.74 4.50 -8.73
CA ALA A 53 -7.98 3.27 -8.82
C ALA A 53 -6.49 3.54 -8.59
N PHE A 54 -5.82 2.56 -8.00
CA PHE A 54 -4.37 2.54 -7.81
C PHE A 54 -3.86 1.10 -7.91
N GLY A 55 -2.56 0.93 -8.17
CA GLY A 55 -1.94 -0.37 -8.15
C GLY A 55 -1.66 -0.82 -6.71
N ASN A 56 -1.85 -2.09 -6.40
CA ASN A 56 -1.41 -2.71 -5.17
C ASN A 56 -0.41 -3.81 -5.47
N THR A 57 0.71 -3.81 -4.77
CA THR A 57 1.70 -4.88 -4.89
C THR A 57 1.26 -6.08 -4.06
N VAL A 58 1.22 -7.24 -4.70
CA VAL A 58 0.86 -8.53 -4.08
C VAL A 58 2.01 -9.51 -4.18
N SER A 59 2.06 -10.48 -3.26
CA SER A 59 3.12 -11.49 -3.26
C SER A 59 3.04 -12.44 -4.46
N GLY A 60 1.85 -12.63 -5.02
CA GLY A 60 1.58 -13.57 -6.11
C GLY A 60 1.89 -15.04 -5.77
N ARG A 61 2.12 -15.35 -4.48
CA ARG A 61 2.41 -16.71 -4.03
C ARG A 61 1.12 -17.49 -3.84
N PRO A 62 0.98 -18.67 -4.48
CA PRO A 62 -0.21 -19.48 -4.32
C PRO A 62 -0.29 -20.01 -2.87
N THR A 63 -1.37 -19.68 -2.19
CA THR A 63 -1.62 -20.08 -0.79
C THR A 63 -2.18 -21.50 -0.68
N ASP A 64 -2.78 -22.01 -1.72
CA ASP A 64 -3.42 -23.33 -1.84
C ASP A 64 -2.45 -24.43 -2.32
N MET A 65 -1.25 -24.05 -2.77
CA MET A 65 -0.23 -24.97 -3.26
C MET A 65 0.75 -25.36 -2.16
N ALA A 66 0.87 -26.65 -1.88
CA ALA A 66 1.89 -27.16 -0.95
C ALA A 66 3.31 -26.77 -1.42
N GLY A 67 4.05 -26.05 -0.58
CA GLY A 67 5.38 -25.55 -0.92
C GLY A 67 5.39 -24.23 -1.70
N GLY A 68 4.24 -23.59 -1.93
CA GLY A 68 4.12 -22.29 -2.61
C GLY A 68 5.02 -21.21 -2.00
N GLU A 69 5.16 -21.19 -0.68
CA GLU A 69 6.03 -20.27 0.04
C GLU A 69 7.53 -20.48 -0.24
N SER A 70 7.93 -21.69 -0.64
CA SER A 70 9.33 -22.07 -0.91
C SER A 70 9.73 -21.90 -2.38
N ILE A 71 8.80 -21.47 -3.24
CA ILE A 71 9.10 -21.27 -4.67
C ILE A 71 10.11 -20.12 -4.80
N VAL A 72 11.22 -20.41 -5.48
CA VAL A 72 12.23 -19.40 -5.83
C VAL A 72 11.90 -18.80 -7.19
N GLY A 73 11.70 -17.48 -7.23
CA GLY A 73 11.39 -16.76 -8.46
C GLY A 73 10.65 -15.45 -8.20
N LEU A 74 10.50 -14.66 -9.25
CA LEU A 74 9.72 -13.43 -9.22
C LEU A 74 8.23 -13.78 -9.34
N LEU A 75 7.52 -13.75 -8.22
CA LEU A 75 6.08 -13.97 -8.15
C LEU A 75 5.32 -12.67 -7.83
N ILE A 76 6.03 -11.67 -7.31
CA ILE A 76 5.45 -10.34 -7.02
C ILE A 76 4.76 -9.80 -8.27
N ASN A 77 3.54 -9.33 -8.09
CA ASN A 77 2.73 -8.74 -9.14
C ASN A 77 2.07 -7.44 -8.66
N THR A 78 1.56 -6.66 -9.59
CA THR A 78 0.75 -5.46 -9.30
C THR A 78 -0.66 -5.69 -9.82
N VAL A 79 -1.63 -5.56 -8.92
CA VAL A 79 -3.06 -5.69 -9.24
C VAL A 79 -3.78 -4.35 -9.03
N PRO A 80 -4.82 -4.04 -9.81
CA PRO A 80 -5.61 -2.83 -9.60
C PRO A 80 -6.48 -2.97 -8.35
N VAL A 81 -6.51 -1.92 -7.54
CA VAL A 81 -7.50 -1.71 -6.48
C VAL A 81 -8.38 -0.55 -6.90
N ARG A 82 -9.69 -0.73 -6.87
CA ARG A 82 -10.68 0.31 -7.13
C ARG A 82 -11.49 0.58 -5.87
N ALA A 83 -11.65 1.84 -5.53
CA ALA A 83 -12.48 2.29 -4.43
C ALA A 83 -13.49 3.33 -4.91
N ASN A 84 -14.73 3.18 -4.47
CA ASN A 84 -15.83 4.09 -4.81
C ASN A 84 -16.55 4.53 -3.54
N MET A 85 -16.77 5.84 -3.39
CA MET A 85 -17.49 6.42 -2.26
C MET A 85 -18.68 7.26 -2.72
N SER A 86 -19.81 7.08 -2.07
CA SER A 86 -20.96 7.96 -2.14
C SER A 86 -20.93 8.98 -0.97
N ALA A 87 -21.92 9.87 -0.91
CA ALA A 87 -22.06 10.78 0.21
C ALA A 87 -22.45 10.08 1.54
N THR A 88 -22.90 8.82 1.45
CA THR A 88 -23.38 8.01 2.59
C THR A 88 -22.46 6.82 2.91
N THR A 89 -21.37 6.66 2.18
CA THR A 89 -20.41 5.58 2.43
C THR A 89 -19.63 5.89 3.70
N THR A 90 -19.74 5.01 4.69
CA THR A 90 -18.95 5.09 5.92
C THR A 90 -17.55 4.52 5.73
N VAL A 91 -16.65 4.76 6.69
CA VAL A 91 -15.32 4.13 6.70
C VAL A 91 -15.47 2.60 6.71
N ALA A 92 -16.36 2.05 7.53
CA ALA A 92 -16.59 0.61 7.57
C ALA A 92 -17.06 0.05 6.22
N ASP A 93 -17.98 0.75 5.53
CA ASP A 93 -18.44 0.34 4.19
C ASP A 93 -17.28 0.32 3.17
N LEU A 94 -16.42 1.34 3.23
CA LEU A 94 -15.24 1.42 2.35
C LEU A 94 -14.26 0.28 2.64
N LEU A 95 -14.02 -0.04 3.91
CA LEU A 95 -13.15 -1.14 4.31
C LEU A 95 -13.68 -2.48 3.80
N HIS A 96 -14.99 -2.73 3.96
CA HIS A 96 -15.61 -3.95 3.44
C HIS A 96 -15.50 -4.00 1.91
N GLN A 97 -15.76 -2.90 1.20
CA GLN A 97 -15.64 -2.84 -0.26
C GLN A 97 -14.22 -3.21 -0.73
N VAL A 98 -13.18 -2.64 -0.11
CA VAL A 98 -11.79 -2.91 -0.49
C VAL A 98 -11.40 -4.33 -0.13
N GLN A 99 -11.86 -4.86 1.02
CA GLN A 99 -11.58 -6.23 1.45
C GLN A 99 -12.26 -7.25 0.54
N ASP A 100 -13.52 -7.04 0.18
CA ASP A 100 -14.28 -7.93 -0.70
C ASP A 100 -13.63 -7.96 -2.09
N ALA A 101 -13.28 -6.79 -2.64
CA ALA A 101 -12.56 -6.71 -3.91
C ALA A 101 -11.21 -7.44 -3.86
N HIS A 102 -10.47 -7.34 -2.75
CA HIS A 102 -9.24 -8.11 -2.56
C HIS A 102 -9.50 -9.61 -2.56
N ASN A 103 -10.50 -10.07 -1.81
CA ASN A 103 -10.86 -11.49 -1.73
C ASN A 103 -11.24 -12.05 -3.12
N ASP A 104 -12.00 -11.29 -3.91
CA ASP A 104 -12.41 -11.66 -5.27
C ASP A 104 -11.22 -11.74 -6.24
N THR A 105 -10.13 -11.02 -5.97
CA THR A 105 -8.93 -11.00 -6.83
C THR A 105 -7.88 -12.03 -6.45
N LEU A 106 -7.94 -12.67 -5.27
CA LEU A 106 -6.92 -13.61 -4.79
C LEU A 106 -6.57 -14.72 -5.78
N GLU A 107 -7.57 -15.33 -6.40
CA GLU A 107 -7.36 -16.40 -7.39
C GLU A 107 -6.76 -15.87 -8.71
N HIS A 108 -6.77 -14.56 -8.92
CA HIS A 108 -6.35 -13.89 -10.16
C HIS A 108 -5.07 -13.04 -10.00
N GLU A 109 -4.46 -13.02 -8.83
CA GLU A 109 -3.23 -12.24 -8.56
C GLU A 109 -2.06 -12.62 -9.47
N HIS A 110 -2.10 -13.78 -10.11
CA HIS A 110 -1.10 -14.24 -11.07
C HIS A 110 -1.24 -13.60 -12.46
N LEU A 111 -2.35 -12.91 -12.76
CA LEU A 111 -2.55 -12.28 -14.07
C LEU A 111 -1.60 -11.08 -14.23
N ALA A 112 -0.86 -11.07 -15.34
CA ALA A 112 0.01 -9.94 -15.66
C ALA A 112 -0.81 -8.66 -15.87
N LEU A 113 -0.33 -7.52 -15.38
CA LEU A 113 -1.01 -6.22 -15.51
C LEU A 113 -1.31 -5.86 -16.99
N THR A 114 -0.44 -6.25 -17.92
CA THR A 114 -0.65 -6.08 -19.35
C THR A 114 -1.87 -6.84 -19.88
N GLU A 115 -2.14 -8.02 -19.32
CA GLU A 115 -3.34 -8.80 -19.66
C GLU A 115 -4.60 -8.14 -19.10
N ILE A 116 -4.52 -7.60 -17.86
CA ILE A 116 -5.62 -6.86 -17.24
C ILE A 116 -5.95 -5.62 -18.10
N HIS A 117 -4.96 -4.85 -18.53
CA HIS A 117 -5.12 -3.70 -19.42
C HIS A 117 -5.84 -4.10 -20.73
N ARG A 118 -5.43 -5.24 -21.32
CA ARG A 118 -6.04 -5.76 -22.55
C ARG A 118 -7.51 -6.14 -22.35
N LEU A 119 -7.84 -6.79 -21.23
CA LEU A 119 -9.20 -7.21 -20.91
C LEU A 119 -10.13 -6.03 -20.65
N VAL A 120 -9.65 -5.00 -19.97
CA VAL A 120 -10.44 -3.79 -19.64
C VAL A 120 -10.51 -2.81 -20.82
N GLY A 121 -9.61 -2.92 -21.79
CA GLY A 121 -9.54 -2.03 -22.96
C GLY A 121 -8.95 -0.65 -22.68
N HIS A 122 -8.25 -0.49 -21.55
CA HIS A 122 -7.56 0.74 -21.17
C HIS A 122 -6.04 0.54 -21.16
N ALA A 123 -5.31 1.50 -21.74
CA ALA A 123 -3.86 1.45 -21.80
C ALA A 123 -3.20 1.71 -20.41
N GLN A 124 -3.90 2.42 -19.54
CA GLN A 124 -3.46 2.73 -18.18
C GLN A 124 -4.68 2.74 -17.26
N LEU A 125 -4.61 2.03 -16.15
CA LEU A 125 -5.68 1.94 -15.14
C LEU A 125 -5.41 2.84 -13.94
N PHE A 126 -4.15 3.08 -13.64
CA PHE A 126 -3.68 3.91 -12.52
C PHE A 126 -2.27 4.42 -12.80
N ASP A 127 -1.87 5.47 -12.09
CA ASP A 127 -0.56 6.11 -12.15
C ASP A 127 0.14 6.18 -10.78
N THR A 128 -0.44 5.56 -9.78
CA THR A 128 0.14 5.45 -8.44
C THR A 128 0.04 4.02 -7.91
N ILE A 129 0.99 3.63 -7.09
CA ILE A 129 1.10 2.28 -6.51
C ILE A 129 1.16 2.36 -4.99
N PHE A 130 0.52 1.40 -4.34
CA PHE A 130 0.58 1.16 -2.91
C PHE A 130 1.27 -0.18 -2.63
N VAL A 131 2.14 -0.21 -1.63
CA VAL A 131 2.87 -1.40 -1.20
C VAL A 131 2.73 -1.56 0.31
N TYR A 132 2.36 -2.74 0.77
CA TYR A 132 2.44 -3.10 2.19
C TYR A 132 3.63 -4.02 2.40
N GLU A 133 4.72 -3.49 2.97
CA GLU A 133 5.99 -4.20 3.12
C GLU A 133 5.96 -5.16 4.32
N ASN A 134 5.25 -6.26 4.18
CA ASN A 134 5.16 -7.31 5.19
C ASN A 134 6.17 -8.44 4.93
N TYR A 135 7.41 -8.08 4.60
CA TYR A 135 8.46 -9.10 4.41
C TYR A 135 8.98 -9.58 5.76
N PRO A 136 9.12 -10.88 5.98
CA PRO A 136 9.83 -11.39 7.13
C PRO A 136 11.31 -11.06 6.98
N ILE A 137 11.76 -9.96 7.60
CA ILE A 137 13.19 -9.68 7.71
C ILE A 137 13.74 -10.58 8.80
N ASP A 138 14.53 -11.56 8.42
CA ASP A 138 15.28 -12.37 9.38
C ASP A 138 16.39 -11.50 10.00
N THR A 139 16.04 -10.77 11.04
CA THR A 139 17.00 -9.94 11.79
C THR A 139 18.12 -10.79 12.43
N ALA A 140 17.88 -12.08 12.69
CA ALA A 140 18.91 -12.99 13.18
C ALA A 140 19.95 -13.32 12.09
N ALA A 141 19.55 -13.37 10.82
CA ALA A 141 20.48 -13.53 9.70
C ALA A 141 21.37 -12.28 9.48
N LEU A 142 20.92 -11.10 9.91
CA LEU A 142 21.71 -9.85 9.89
C LEU A 142 22.75 -9.79 11.03
N LEU A 143 22.54 -10.59 12.09
CA LEU A 143 23.49 -10.75 13.20
C LEU A 143 24.41 -11.92 12.84
N SER A 144 25.48 -11.63 12.10
CA SER A 144 26.43 -12.68 11.66
C SER A 144 27.11 -13.39 12.83
N PRO A 145 27.16 -14.74 12.85
CA PRO A 145 27.90 -15.52 13.84
C PRO A 145 29.43 -15.33 13.77
N HIS A 146 29.93 -14.53 12.84
CA HIS A 146 31.37 -14.30 12.59
C HIS A 146 31.86 -12.91 13.03
N GLY A 147 31.13 -12.24 13.95
CA GLY A 147 31.61 -10.97 14.52
C GLY A 147 31.44 -9.73 13.65
N LEU A 148 30.74 -9.85 12.53
CA LEU A 148 30.32 -8.71 11.71
C LEU A 148 28.95 -8.22 12.19
N THR A 149 28.79 -6.92 12.28
CA THR A 149 27.48 -6.30 12.61
C THR A 149 27.06 -5.43 11.45
N VAL A 150 25.83 -5.64 10.94
CA VAL A 150 25.22 -4.72 9.99
C VAL A 150 24.78 -3.48 10.77
N SER A 151 25.47 -2.36 10.57
CA SER A 151 25.21 -1.11 11.28
C SER A 151 24.15 -0.24 10.59
N ALA A 152 23.95 -0.43 9.29
CA ALA A 152 22.91 0.25 8.51
C ALA A 152 22.54 -0.58 7.30
N PHE A 153 21.27 -0.54 6.94
CA PHE A 153 20.74 -1.12 5.71
C PHE A 153 19.93 -0.06 4.98
N THR A 154 20.26 0.20 3.73
CA THR A 154 19.51 1.11 2.86
C THR A 154 19.12 0.36 1.61
N ALA A 155 17.82 0.25 1.36
CA ALA A 155 17.30 -0.27 0.11
C ALA A 155 16.84 0.90 -0.76
N THR A 156 17.25 0.88 -2.03
CA THR A 156 16.77 1.82 -3.03
C THR A 156 16.05 1.02 -4.09
N GLU A 157 14.76 1.25 -4.23
CA GLU A 157 13.91 0.62 -5.22
C GLU A 157 13.48 1.66 -6.24
N TYR A 158 13.36 1.24 -7.49
CA TYR A 158 12.90 2.11 -8.57
C TYR A 158 11.68 1.48 -9.22
N ASN A 159 10.59 2.22 -9.27
CA ASN A 159 9.44 1.87 -10.06
C ASN A 159 9.16 2.97 -11.11
N HIS A 160 8.29 2.70 -12.06
CA HIS A 160 7.97 3.64 -13.15
C HIS A 160 6.76 4.54 -12.84
N TYR A 161 6.10 4.35 -11.70
CA TYR A 161 4.95 5.17 -11.31
C TYR A 161 5.42 6.52 -10.77
N PRO A 162 4.76 7.65 -11.14
CA PRO A 162 5.12 8.97 -10.65
C PRO A 162 5.05 9.10 -9.11
N LEU A 163 4.21 8.30 -8.47
CA LEU A 163 4.01 8.31 -7.02
C LEU A 163 3.84 6.88 -6.50
N SER A 164 4.60 6.54 -5.48
CA SER A 164 4.56 5.24 -4.82
C SER A 164 4.48 5.42 -3.30
N VAL A 165 3.58 4.72 -2.65
CA VAL A 165 3.42 4.73 -1.19
C VAL A 165 3.70 3.34 -0.66
N ALA A 166 4.71 3.22 0.19
CA ALA A 166 5.02 2.00 0.92
C ALA A 166 4.67 2.15 2.40
N ALA A 167 3.95 1.20 2.94
CA ALA A 167 3.65 1.11 4.36
C ALA A 167 4.51 0.00 4.99
N ILE A 168 5.26 0.35 6.02
CA ILE A 168 6.23 -0.50 6.69
C ILE A 168 5.71 -0.83 8.09
N PRO A 169 5.29 -2.08 8.35
CA PRO A 169 4.81 -2.49 9.67
C PRO A 169 5.89 -2.35 10.74
N GLY A 170 5.49 -1.95 11.94
CA GLY A 170 6.34 -1.81 13.11
C GLY A 170 5.52 -1.41 14.32
N GLU A 171 6.17 -1.20 15.47
CA GLU A 171 5.55 -0.60 16.65
C GLU A 171 4.97 0.78 16.32
N CYS A 172 5.69 1.53 15.51
CA CYS A 172 5.23 2.73 14.83
C CYS A 172 5.18 2.42 13.33
N LEU A 173 4.00 2.45 12.74
CA LEU A 173 3.83 2.21 11.29
C LEU A 173 4.57 3.29 10.50
N GLY A 174 5.53 2.88 9.68
CA GLY A 174 6.23 3.76 8.75
C GLY A 174 5.47 3.93 7.44
N LEU A 175 5.51 5.14 6.90
CA LEU A 175 5.06 5.46 5.55
C LEU A 175 6.26 6.04 4.79
N ARG A 176 6.57 5.47 3.64
CA ARG A 176 7.62 5.95 2.72
C ARG A 176 6.94 6.29 1.40
N VAL A 177 7.13 7.52 0.95
CA VAL A 177 6.58 7.99 -0.31
C VAL A 177 7.72 8.33 -1.24
N GLU A 178 7.80 7.61 -2.36
CA GLU A 178 8.74 7.85 -3.44
C GLU A 178 8.01 8.55 -4.59
N PHE A 179 8.60 9.60 -5.12
CA PHE A 179 7.97 10.42 -6.15
C PHE A 179 8.95 10.89 -7.22
N ASP A 180 8.41 11.13 -8.40
CA ASP A 180 9.13 11.73 -9.52
C ASP A 180 9.19 13.26 -9.32
N THR A 181 10.40 13.82 -9.21
CA THR A 181 10.61 15.24 -8.96
C THR A 181 10.33 16.13 -10.18
N ASP A 182 10.16 15.53 -11.36
CA ASP A 182 9.68 16.25 -12.55
C ASP A 182 8.14 16.41 -12.52
N VAL A 183 7.44 15.67 -11.64
CA VAL A 183 5.97 15.69 -11.51
C VAL A 183 5.52 16.31 -10.21
N PHE A 184 6.20 16.01 -9.09
CA PHE A 184 5.85 16.46 -7.75
C PHE A 184 7.01 17.23 -7.11
N ASP A 185 6.71 18.28 -6.38
CA ASP A 185 7.65 18.94 -5.48
C ASP A 185 7.55 18.37 -4.05
N SER A 186 8.64 18.46 -3.29
CA SER A 186 8.73 17.89 -1.93
C SER A 186 7.69 18.46 -0.97
N VAL A 187 7.34 19.75 -1.07
CA VAL A 187 6.35 20.40 -0.20
C VAL A 187 4.95 19.82 -0.44
N THR A 188 4.63 19.57 -1.72
CA THR A 188 3.38 18.90 -2.10
C THR A 188 3.32 17.49 -1.52
N VAL A 189 4.42 16.72 -1.60
CA VAL A 189 4.48 15.36 -1.06
C VAL A 189 4.41 15.35 0.47
N GLU A 190 5.14 16.22 1.17
CA GLU A 190 5.03 16.39 2.63
C GLU A 190 3.58 16.67 3.05
N SER A 191 2.89 17.56 2.33
CA SER A 191 1.47 17.87 2.58
C SER A 191 0.57 16.65 2.35
N LEU A 192 0.86 15.85 1.33
CA LEU A 192 0.13 14.62 0.99
C LEU A 192 0.32 13.57 2.09
N VAL A 193 1.55 13.34 2.55
CA VAL A 193 1.88 12.41 3.63
C VAL A 193 1.19 12.81 4.93
N ALA A 194 1.27 14.10 5.29
CA ALA A 194 0.58 14.63 6.48
C ALA A 194 -0.96 14.48 6.38
N ARG A 195 -1.51 14.59 5.17
CA ARG A 195 -2.94 14.36 4.92
C ARG A 195 -3.31 12.90 5.09
N LEU A 196 -2.50 11.99 4.55
CA LEU A 196 -2.71 10.54 4.73
C LEU A 196 -2.69 10.17 6.22
N GLY A 197 -1.72 10.67 6.99
CA GLY A 197 -1.67 10.47 8.43
C GLY A 197 -2.97 10.91 9.13
N ARG A 198 -3.46 12.12 8.84
CA ARG A 198 -4.73 12.63 9.41
C ARG A 198 -5.96 11.82 8.99
N VAL A 199 -6.02 11.35 7.75
CA VAL A 199 -7.11 10.47 7.28
C VAL A 199 -7.11 9.19 8.10
N LEU A 200 -5.96 8.55 8.28
CA LEU A 200 -5.83 7.32 9.06
C LEU A 200 -6.23 7.52 10.53
N GLU A 201 -5.83 8.64 11.15
CA GLU A 201 -6.24 9.00 12.52
C GLU A 201 -7.77 9.16 12.63
N VAL A 202 -8.39 9.85 11.68
CA VAL A 202 -9.86 10.05 11.67
C VAL A 202 -10.60 8.74 11.44
N MET A 203 -10.13 7.88 10.53
CA MET A 203 -10.71 6.57 10.28
C MET A 203 -10.66 5.68 11.54
N ALA A 204 -9.55 5.72 12.28
CA ALA A 204 -9.40 4.96 13.50
C ALA A 204 -10.29 5.47 14.63
N ALA A 205 -10.57 6.80 14.68
CA ALA A 205 -11.35 7.41 15.74
C ALA A 205 -12.87 7.21 15.56
N ASP A 206 -13.37 7.15 14.33
CA ASP A 206 -14.82 7.04 14.03
C ASP A 206 -15.09 6.22 12.76
N PRO A 207 -15.14 4.88 12.88
CA PRO A 207 -15.43 4.00 11.75
C PRO A 207 -16.83 4.14 11.15
N GLY A 208 -17.76 4.72 11.91
CA GLY A 208 -19.15 4.92 11.50
C GLY A 208 -19.41 6.19 10.69
N ARG A 209 -18.40 7.03 10.52
CA ARG A 209 -18.49 8.30 9.82
C ARG A 209 -18.33 8.16 8.32
#